data_6b8cf334309b300eb3524dcfed58c9cf
#
_entry.id   6b8cf334309b300eb3524dcfed58c9cf
#
_cell.length_a   1.000
_cell.length_b   1.000
_cell.length_c   1.000
_cell.angle_alpha   90.00
_cell.angle_beta   90.00
_cell.angle_gamma   90.00
#
_symmetry.space_group_name_H-M   'P 1'
#
loop_
_entity.id
_entity.type
_entity.pdbx_description
1 polymer ?
#
loop_
_entity_poly.entity_id
_entity_poly.type
_entity_poly.pdbx_seq_one_letter_code
_entity_poly.pdbx_strand_id
1 'polypeptide(L)'
;MTIRLTDINGLPIDQAVSKMLGSVYQRLQNVGKTISTALTETTRRHVETIYPGSSHWNPNKINPGNSTSNTGETNIDIPGASRAYHDIDIFPKYRKFLTIPISSLSYGKKANSFQDTFVTFNKKNGVGLIGQNNGGTVTWLYRLVKKVHQPQDQRLLPRDDTYATNILGRISASLYNLR
;
A
#
# COMPACT_ATOMS: atom_id res chain seq x y z
N MET A 1 33.05 56.43 11.74
CA MET A 1 33.54 55.10 12.11
C MET A 1 32.52 54.10 11.60
N THR A 2 32.91 53.20 10.67
CA THR A 2 32.01 52.19 10.11
C THR A 2 32.33 50.83 10.75
N ILE A 3 31.38 50.27 11.48
CA ILE A 3 31.54 48.92 12.10
C ILE A 3 30.92 47.95 11.08
N ARG A 4 31.72 47.02 10.58
CA ARG A 4 31.24 45.87 9.80
C ARG A 4 31.18 44.65 10.69
N LEU A 5 29.99 44.06 10.77
CA LEU A 5 29.77 42.79 11.45
C LEU A 5 29.91 41.66 10.41
N THR A 6 30.79 40.72 10.72
CA THR A 6 31.00 39.53 9.88
C THR A 6 30.89 38.28 10.78
N ASP A 7 30.56 37.11 10.16
CA ASP A 7 30.67 35.84 10.85
C ASP A 7 32.14 35.41 11.10
N ILE A 8 32.38 34.28 11.75
CA ILE A 8 33.71 33.75 12.03
C ILE A 8 34.55 33.42 10.78
N ASN A 9 33.90 33.36 9.59
CA ASN A 9 34.56 33.12 8.31
C ASN A 9 34.75 34.44 7.49
N GLY A 10 34.43 35.57 8.08
CA GLY A 10 34.57 36.88 7.42
C GLY A 10 33.48 37.27 6.47
N LEU A 11 32.37 36.51 6.42
CA LEU A 11 31.21 36.86 5.59
C LEU A 11 30.38 37.99 6.22
N PRO A 12 29.82 38.93 5.43
CA PRO A 12 28.81 39.86 5.93
C PRO A 12 27.63 39.12 6.58
N ILE A 13 27.10 39.64 7.69
CA ILE A 13 26.08 38.94 8.49
C ILE A 13 24.84 38.62 7.66
N ASP A 14 24.39 39.46 6.79
CA ASP A 14 23.26 39.24 5.89
C ASP A 14 23.47 38.01 4.97
N GLN A 15 24.67 37.84 4.44
CA GLN A 15 25.05 36.67 3.64
C GLN A 15 25.18 35.41 4.49
N ALA A 16 25.74 35.53 5.69
CA ALA A 16 25.86 34.42 6.62
C ALA A 16 24.45 33.89 7.04
N VAL A 17 23.54 34.80 7.36
CA VAL A 17 22.14 34.48 7.68
C VAL A 17 21.42 33.84 6.49
N SER A 18 21.55 34.39 5.29
CA SER A 18 20.95 33.85 4.07
C SER A 18 21.45 32.43 3.77
N LYS A 19 22.75 32.18 3.91
CA LYS A 19 23.36 30.86 3.74
C LYS A 19 22.85 29.86 4.80
N MET A 20 22.71 30.31 6.05
CA MET A 20 22.18 29.48 7.15
C MET A 20 20.71 29.13 6.89
N LEU A 21 19.86 30.08 6.52
CA LEU A 21 18.46 29.85 6.17
C LEU A 21 18.30 28.88 4.99
N GLY A 22 19.10 29.05 3.94
CA GLY A 22 19.13 28.12 2.81
C GLY A 22 19.50 26.70 3.22
N SER A 23 20.50 26.56 4.10
CA SER A 23 20.90 25.24 4.66
C SER A 23 19.78 24.62 5.50
N VAL A 24 19.12 25.39 6.36
CA VAL A 24 17.97 24.92 7.16
C VAL A 24 16.83 24.47 6.27
N TYR A 25 16.50 25.27 5.25
CA TYR A 25 15.45 24.92 4.29
C TYR A 25 15.74 23.61 3.55
N GLN A 26 16.95 23.43 3.05
CA GLN A 26 17.38 22.20 2.41
C GLN A 26 17.32 20.98 3.34
N ARG A 27 17.68 21.13 4.62
CA ARG A 27 17.56 20.07 5.62
C ARG A 27 16.12 19.68 5.86
N LEU A 28 15.20 20.64 5.98
CA LEU A 28 13.77 20.39 6.12
C LEU A 28 13.21 19.62 4.91
N GLN A 29 13.59 19.98 3.70
CA GLN A 29 13.23 19.25 2.48
C GLN A 29 13.69 17.78 2.52
N ASN A 30 14.87 17.52 3.07
CA ASN A 30 15.39 16.17 3.20
C ASN A 30 14.66 15.35 4.27
N VAL A 31 14.10 15.99 5.31
CA VAL A 31 13.28 15.30 6.32
C VAL A 31 12.04 14.67 5.67
N GLY A 32 11.31 15.41 4.84
CA GLY A 32 10.15 14.87 4.13
C GLY A 32 10.50 13.68 3.24
N LYS A 33 11.60 13.74 2.50
CA LYS A 33 12.11 12.59 1.71
C LYS A 33 12.45 11.39 2.59
N THR A 34 13.09 11.63 3.74
CA THR A 34 13.43 10.59 4.72
C THR A 34 12.17 9.91 5.24
N ILE A 35 11.12 10.67 5.56
CA ILE A 35 9.82 10.15 5.99
C ILE A 35 9.21 9.26 4.89
N SER A 36 9.11 9.78 3.65
CA SER A 36 8.55 9.03 2.51
C SER A 36 9.30 7.71 2.27
N THR A 37 10.64 7.74 2.32
CA THR A 37 11.47 6.54 2.17
C THR A 37 11.24 5.56 3.32
N ALA A 38 11.19 6.05 4.57
CA ALA A 38 10.98 5.22 5.75
C ALA A 38 9.60 4.52 5.71
N LEU A 39 8.54 5.25 5.35
CA LEU A 39 7.20 4.70 5.15
C LEU A 39 7.20 3.59 4.09
N THR A 40 7.79 3.88 2.94
CA THR A 40 7.84 2.95 1.80
C THR A 40 8.56 1.66 2.15
N GLU A 41 9.76 1.76 2.73
CA GLU A 41 10.55 0.58 3.07
C GLU A 41 9.95 -0.22 4.22
N THR A 42 9.35 0.44 5.21
CA THR A 42 8.64 -0.24 6.31
C THR A 42 7.46 -1.04 5.76
N THR A 43 6.68 -0.45 4.86
CA THR A 43 5.55 -1.12 4.22
C THR A 43 6.00 -2.27 3.32
N ARG A 44 7.04 -2.07 2.51
CA ARG A 44 7.60 -3.13 1.65
C ARG A 44 8.06 -4.33 2.47
N ARG A 45 8.85 -4.10 3.51
CA ARG A 45 9.37 -5.16 4.40
C ARG A 45 8.22 -5.92 5.08
N HIS A 46 7.20 -5.22 5.54
CA HIS A 46 6.01 -5.85 6.12
C HIS A 46 5.31 -6.76 5.11
N VAL A 47 5.07 -6.27 3.89
CA VAL A 47 4.43 -7.05 2.82
C VAL A 47 5.27 -8.28 2.46
N GLU A 48 6.59 -8.15 2.36
CA GLU A 48 7.50 -9.29 2.12
C GLU A 48 7.44 -10.33 3.23
N THR A 49 7.31 -9.88 4.48
CA THR A 49 7.26 -10.78 5.65
C THR A 49 5.92 -11.51 5.76
N ILE A 50 4.80 -10.80 5.54
CA ILE A 50 3.45 -11.37 5.73
C ILE A 50 2.99 -12.15 4.49
N TYR A 51 3.42 -11.75 3.29
CA TYR A 51 3.00 -12.31 2.01
C TYR A 51 4.18 -12.72 1.12
N PRO A 52 5.09 -13.59 1.58
CA PRO A 52 6.28 -13.94 0.82
C PRO A 52 5.91 -14.55 -0.53
N GLY A 53 6.49 -14.00 -1.61
CA GLY A 53 6.27 -14.49 -2.98
C GLY A 53 4.87 -14.24 -3.57
N SER A 54 4.03 -13.45 -2.92
CA SER A 54 2.69 -13.12 -3.43
C SER A 54 2.77 -12.23 -4.66
N SER A 55 2.16 -12.67 -5.77
CA SER A 55 2.01 -11.83 -6.98
C SER A 55 1.04 -10.67 -6.77
N HIS A 56 0.06 -10.83 -5.87
CA HIS A 56 -0.93 -9.81 -5.53
C HIS A 56 -0.35 -8.77 -4.57
N TRP A 57 0.18 -9.23 -3.43
CA TRP A 57 0.88 -8.41 -2.44
C TRP A 57 2.36 -8.28 -2.81
N ASN A 58 2.62 -7.50 -3.87
CA ASN A 58 3.97 -7.32 -4.41
C ASN A 58 4.60 -6.03 -3.88
N PRO A 59 5.75 -6.08 -3.19
CA PRO A 59 6.46 -4.91 -2.67
C PRO A 59 6.77 -3.85 -3.72
N ASN A 60 6.95 -4.25 -4.99
CA ASN A 60 7.21 -3.33 -6.11
C ASN A 60 6.02 -2.41 -6.44
N LYS A 61 4.83 -2.70 -5.92
CA LYS A 61 3.64 -1.83 -6.01
C LYS A 61 3.56 -0.77 -4.92
N ILE A 62 4.58 -0.67 -4.08
CA ILE A 62 4.68 0.29 -2.99
C ILE A 62 5.82 1.23 -3.34
N ASN A 63 5.53 2.51 -3.53
CA ASN A 63 6.49 3.49 -4.01
C ASN A 63 6.47 4.74 -3.14
N PRO A 64 7.59 5.49 -3.05
CA PRO A 64 7.58 6.79 -2.41
C PRO A 64 6.54 7.68 -3.08
N GLY A 65 5.75 8.37 -2.26
CA GLY A 65 4.82 9.40 -2.70
C GLY A 65 5.46 10.79 -2.65
N ASN A 66 4.61 11.81 -2.65
CA ASN A 66 5.05 13.19 -2.55
C ASN A 66 5.70 13.46 -1.19
N SER A 67 6.65 14.39 -1.18
CA SER A 67 7.29 14.86 0.04
C SER A 67 7.43 16.38 0.02
N THR A 68 7.19 17.01 1.17
CA THR A 68 7.46 18.41 1.44
C THR A 68 8.53 18.53 2.52
N SER A 69 8.77 19.71 3.06
CA SER A 69 9.73 19.92 4.14
C SER A 69 9.41 19.10 5.41
N ASN A 70 8.13 18.86 5.69
CA ASN A 70 7.66 18.23 6.93
C ASN A 70 6.69 17.06 6.70
N THR A 71 6.40 16.70 5.46
CA THR A 71 5.52 15.58 5.13
C THR A 71 6.19 14.62 4.16
N GLY A 72 5.89 13.34 4.30
CA GLY A 72 6.28 12.32 3.35
C GLY A 72 5.14 11.32 3.17
N GLU A 73 4.96 10.85 1.95
CA GLU A 73 3.90 9.92 1.58
C GLU A 73 4.48 8.63 1.02
N THR A 74 3.70 7.57 1.08
CA THR A 74 3.94 6.34 0.33
C THR A 74 2.69 5.96 -0.45
N ASN A 75 2.87 5.56 -1.69
CA ASN A 75 1.80 5.09 -2.56
C ASN A 75 1.75 3.56 -2.54
N ILE A 76 0.58 3.01 -2.23
CA ILE A 76 0.34 1.57 -2.19
C ILE A 76 -0.65 1.22 -3.30
N ASP A 77 -0.16 0.70 -4.42
CA ASP A 77 -0.97 0.25 -5.56
C ASP A 77 -1.27 -1.26 -5.45
N ILE A 78 -1.83 -1.65 -4.30
CA ILE A 78 -2.27 -3.03 -4.04
C ILE A 78 -3.78 -3.01 -3.85
N PRO A 79 -4.56 -3.62 -4.75
CA PRO A 79 -6.02 -3.70 -4.60
C PRO A 79 -6.41 -4.31 -3.26
N GLY A 80 -7.29 -3.64 -2.52
CA GLY A 80 -7.73 -4.08 -1.21
C GLY A 80 -6.83 -3.73 -0.02
N ALA A 81 -5.72 -3.00 -0.24
CA ALA A 81 -4.86 -2.52 0.86
C ALA A 81 -5.62 -1.62 1.86
N SER A 82 -6.62 -0.89 1.39
CA SER A 82 -7.49 -0.05 2.24
C SER A 82 -8.25 -0.83 3.32
N ARG A 83 -8.35 -2.17 3.20
CA ARG A 83 -8.88 -3.03 4.27
C ARG A 83 -8.06 -2.99 5.56
N ALA A 84 -6.85 -2.48 5.54
CA ALA A 84 -6.10 -2.24 6.77
C ALA A 84 -6.82 -1.25 7.71
N TYR A 85 -7.61 -0.34 7.14
CA TYR A 85 -8.21 0.78 7.87
C TYR A 85 -9.74 0.70 8.00
N HIS A 86 -10.42 0.00 7.08
CA HIS A 86 -11.89 -0.10 7.09
C HIS A 86 -12.38 -1.34 6.33
N ASP A 87 -13.62 -1.70 6.60
CA ASP A 87 -14.33 -2.73 5.85
C ASP A 87 -14.53 -2.31 4.40
N ILE A 88 -14.52 -3.28 3.48
CA ILE A 88 -14.75 -3.03 2.06
C ILE A 88 -15.90 -3.90 1.56
N ASP A 89 -16.81 -3.27 0.86
CA ASP A 89 -17.83 -3.94 0.07
C ASP A 89 -17.42 -3.97 -1.41
N ILE A 90 -17.29 -5.17 -1.96
CA ILE A 90 -16.95 -5.39 -3.36
C ILE A 90 -18.22 -5.69 -4.15
N PHE A 91 -18.44 -4.90 -5.19
CA PHE A 91 -19.54 -5.07 -6.14
C PHE A 91 -19.00 -5.40 -7.53
N PRO A 92 -19.78 -6.12 -8.37
CA PRO A 92 -19.39 -6.34 -9.76
C PRO A 92 -19.44 -5.02 -10.56
N LYS A 93 -18.35 -4.71 -11.30
CA LYS A 93 -18.26 -3.47 -12.12
C LYS A 93 -18.95 -3.60 -13.48
N TYR A 94 -18.77 -4.74 -14.16
CA TYR A 94 -19.20 -4.93 -15.56
C TYR A 94 -20.15 -6.09 -15.76
N ARG A 95 -20.43 -6.86 -14.74
CA ARG A 95 -21.27 -8.05 -14.78
C ARG A 95 -22.29 -8.02 -13.66
N LYS A 96 -23.34 -8.83 -13.78
CA LYS A 96 -24.43 -8.89 -12.79
C LYS A 96 -24.00 -9.51 -11.45
N PHE A 97 -22.96 -10.34 -11.47
CA PHE A 97 -22.47 -11.09 -10.30
C PHE A 97 -20.95 -11.09 -10.23
N LEU A 98 -20.42 -11.15 -9.01
CA LEU A 98 -19.05 -11.55 -8.71
C LEU A 98 -18.95 -13.08 -8.77
N THR A 99 -17.86 -13.56 -9.30
CA THR A 99 -17.55 -15.00 -9.44
C THR A 99 -16.49 -15.37 -8.40
N ILE A 100 -16.90 -16.06 -7.34
CA ILE A 100 -16.03 -16.45 -6.24
C ILE A 100 -15.64 -17.92 -6.39
N PRO A 101 -14.35 -18.26 -6.51
CA PRO A 101 -13.91 -19.64 -6.60
C PRO A 101 -14.21 -20.39 -5.28
N ILE A 102 -14.76 -21.60 -5.39
CA ILE A 102 -15.10 -22.46 -4.24
C ILE A 102 -14.42 -23.85 -4.31
N SER A 103 -13.76 -24.14 -5.43
CA SER A 103 -12.99 -25.36 -5.62
C SER A 103 -11.51 -25.01 -5.80
N SER A 104 -10.61 -25.86 -5.32
CA SER A 104 -9.16 -25.72 -5.55
C SER A 104 -8.82 -25.67 -7.04
N LEU A 105 -9.59 -26.32 -7.89
CA LEU A 105 -9.43 -26.29 -9.35
C LEU A 105 -9.69 -24.90 -9.96
N SER A 106 -10.52 -24.09 -9.33
CA SER A 106 -10.95 -22.78 -9.82
C SER A 106 -10.13 -21.59 -9.29
N TYR A 107 -9.27 -21.80 -8.28
CA TYR A 107 -8.40 -20.76 -7.76
C TYR A 107 -7.43 -20.24 -8.84
N GLY A 108 -7.36 -18.94 -8.99
CA GLY A 108 -6.48 -18.27 -9.98
C GLY A 108 -6.94 -18.42 -11.43
N LYS A 109 -8.06 -19.09 -11.71
CA LYS A 109 -8.58 -19.29 -13.07
C LYS A 109 -9.86 -18.49 -13.28
N LYS A 110 -10.18 -18.20 -14.55
CA LYS A 110 -11.45 -17.58 -14.95
C LYS A 110 -12.48 -18.66 -15.23
N ALA A 111 -13.77 -18.37 -14.97
CA ALA A 111 -14.84 -19.35 -15.19
C ALA A 111 -14.94 -19.83 -16.66
N ASN A 112 -14.59 -18.96 -17.63
CA ASN A 112 -14.60 -19.30 -19.04
C ASN A 112 -13.39 -20.15 -19.51
N SER A 113 -12.45 -20.46 -18.62
CA SER A 113 -11.35 -21.39 -18.94
C SER A 113 -11.73 -22.86 -18.76
N PHE A 114 -12.92 -23.13 -18.23
CA PHE A 114 -13.45 -24.48 -18.05
C PHE A 114 -14.46 -24.80 -19.16
N GLN A 115 -14.35 -26.01 -19.71
CA GLN A 115 -15.31 -26.55 -20.69
C GLN A 115 -16.52 -27.16 -19.97
N ASP A 116 -17.62 -27.35 -20.69
CA ASP A 116 -18.84 -28.00 -20.19
C ASP A 116 -19.37 -27.44 -18.87
N THR A 117 -19.27 -26.12 -18.70
CA THR A 117 -19.77 -25.41 -17.53
C THR A 117 -21.24 -25.04 -17.71
N PHE A 118 -21.98 -25.13 -16.61
CA PHE A 118 -23.36 -24.65 -16.53
C PHE A 118 -23.56 -23.76 -15.31
N VAL A 119 -24.60 -22.94 -15.36
CA VAL A 119 -24.98 -22.03 -14.27
C VAL A 119 -26.33 -22.48 -13.70
N THR A 120 -26.40 -22.58 -12.40
CA THR A 120 -27.66 -22.79 -11.69
C THR A 120 -27.90 -21.70 -10.67
N PHE A 121 -29.16 -21.37 -10.42
CA PHE A 121 -29.58 -20.40 -9.40
C PHE A 121 -30.55 -21.03 -8.43
N ASN A 122 -30.23 -20.91 -7.14
CA ASN A 122 -31.20 -21.24 -6.11
C ASN A 122 -32.17 -20.07 -5.97
N LYS A 123 -33.44 -20.29 -6.37
CA LYS A 123 -34.50 -19.26 -6.36
C LYS A 123 -34.82 -18.74 -4.94
N LYS A 124 -34.63 -19.56 -3.90
CA LYS A 124 -34.96 -19.20 -2.51
C LYS A 124 -33.97 -18.19 -1.90
N ASN A 125 -32.65 -18.32 -2.19
CA ASN A 125 -31.64 -17.50 -1.57
C ASN A 125 -30.86 -16.62 -2.57
N GLY A 126 -31.22 -16.66 -3.85
CA GLY A 126 -30.59 -15.85 -4.90
C GLY A 126 -29.12 -16.18 -5.18
N VAL A 127 -28.61 -17.28 -4.65
CA VAL A 127 -27.23 -17.73 -4.85
C VAL A 127 -27.13 -18.51 -6.15
N GLY A 128 -26.23 -18.07 -7.03
CA GLY A 128 -25.85 -18.80 -8.24
C GLY A 128 -24.62 -19.65 -8.02
N LEU A 129 -24.52 -20.75 -8.74
CA LEU A 129 -23.34 -21.60 -8.78
C LEU A 129 -22.96 -21.86 -10.25
N ILE A 130 -21.66 -21.95 -10.51
CA ILE A 130 -21.11 -22.47 -11.77
C ILE A 130 -20.52 -23.83 -11.48
N GLY A 131 -21.08 -24.84 -12.14
CA GLY A 131 -20.58 -26.22 -12.10
C GLY A 131 -20.00 -26.65 -13.43
N GLN A 132 -19.16 -27.67 -13.40
CA GLN A 132 -18.66 -28.39 -14.56
C GLN A 132 -19.16 -29.84 -14.49
N ASN A 133 -19.65 -30.34 -15.62
CA ASN A 133 -20.06 -31.74 -15.73
C ASN A 133 -18.95 -32.55 -16.39
N ASN A 134 -18.39 -33.48 -15.63
CA ASN A 134 -17.35 -34.40 -16.09
C ASN A 134 -17.91 -35.81 -16.11
N GLY A 135 -18.51 -36.22 -17.24
CA GLY A 135 -19.00 -37.59 -17.40
C GLY A 135 -20.08 -37.98 -16.37
N GLY A 136 -21.01 -37.10 -16.03
CA GLY A 136 -22.07 -37.35 -15.07
C GLY A 136 -21.76 -36.92 -13.62
N THR A 137 -20.51 -36.58 -13.33
CA THR A 137 -20.13 -36.02 -12.02
C THR A 137 -20.06 -34.50 -12.08
N VAL A 138 -20.80 -33.82 -11.20
CA VAL A 138 -20.81 -32.36 -11.12
C VAL A 138 -19.77 -31.87 -10.13
N THR A 139 -18.85 -31.03 -10.59
CA THR A 139 -17.91 -30.29 -9.76
C THR A 139 -18.31 -28.82 -9.68
N TRP A 140 -18.58 -28.33 -8.47
CA TRP A 140 -18.88 -26.90 -8.27
C TRP A 140 -17.59 -26.08 -8.25
N LEU A 141 -17.48 -25.14 -9.16
CA LEU A 141 -16.28 -24.34 -9.37
C LEU A 141 -16.37 -22.96 -8.73
N TYR A 142 -17.52 -22.28 -8.90
CA TYR A 142 -17.68 -20.89 -8.46
C TYR A 142 -19.05 -20.66 -7.85
N ARG A 143 -19.08 -19.72 -6.90
CA ARG A 143 -20.29 -19.11 -6.36
C ARG A 143 -20.50 -17.74 -6.99
N LEU A 144 -21.71 -17.43 -7.40
CA LEU A 144 -22.13 -16.13 -7.93
C LEU A 144 -22.82 -15.32 -6.83
N VAL A 145 -22.31 -14.12 -6.55
CA VAL A 145 -22.86 -13.24 -5.52
C VAL A 145 -22.97 -11.80 -6.05
N LYS A 146 -23.90 -11.04 -5.52
CA LYS A 146 -24.07 -9.62 -5.89
C LYS A 146 -23.10 -8.71 -5.15
N LYS A 147 -22.61 -9.15 -4.01
CA LYS A 147 -21.77 -8.38 -3.10
C LYS A 147 -20.88 -9.32 -2.29
N VAL A 148 -19.67 -8.92 -2.03
CA VAL A 148 -18.78 -9.54 -1.05
C VAL A 148 -18.39 -8.50 -0.03
N HIS A 149 -18.70 -8.75 1.22
CA HIS A 149 -18.20 -7.96 2.35
C HIS A 149 -16.87 -8.54 2.80
N GLN A 150 -15.85 -7.72 2.84
CA GLN A 150 -14.54 -8.06 3.39
C GLN A 150 -14.30 -7.20 4.63
N PRO A 151 -14.22 -7.79 5.83
CA PRO A 151 -13.97 -7.04 7.06
C PRO A 151 -12.58 -6.43 7.05
N GLN A 152 -12.40 -5.39 7.87
CA GLN A 152 -11.11 -4.79 8.15
C GLN A 152 -10.10 -5.86 8.60
N ASP A 153 -8.88 -5.75 8.11
CA ASP A 153 -7.76 -6.58 8.55
C ASP A 153 -6.52 -5.72 8.82
N GLN A 154 -6.32 -5.36 10.07
CA GLN A 154 -5.21 -4.51 10.50
C GLN A 154 -3.82 -5.13 10.29
N ARG A 155 -3.74 -6.43 9.96
CA ARG A 155 -2.46 -7.10 9.69
C ARG A 155 -1.92 -6.82 8.29
N LEU A 156 -2.76 -6.25 7.39
CA LEU A 156 -2.39 -5.99 6.00
C LEU A 156 -1.28 -4.96 5.85
N LEU A 157 -1.21 -3.99 6.77
CA LEU A 157 -0.18 -2.95 6.79
C LEU A 157 0.48 -2.87 8.17
N PRO A 158 1.68 -2.27 8.28
CA PRO A 158 2.32 -2.02 9.56
C PRO A 158 1.43 -1.15 10.48
N ARG A 159 1.59 -1.32 11.77
CA ARG A 159 0.94 -0.46 12.76
C ARG A 159 1.60 0.92 12.81
N ASP A 160 0.87 1.91 13.31
CA ASP A 160 1.35 3.29 13.40
C ASP A 160 2.60 3.43 14.29
N ASP A 161 2.71 2.65 15.36
CA ASP A 161 3.89 2.60 16.24
C ASP A 161 5.14 2.09 15.50
N THR A 162 4.98 1.11 14.61
CA THR A 162 6.05 0.58 13.76
C THR A 162 6.53 1.65 12.79
N TYR A 163 5.61 2.39 12.17
CA TYR A 163 5.97 3.51 11.31
C TYR A 163 6.70 4.60 12.09
N ALA A 164 6.14 5.04 13.24
CA ALA A 164 6.74 6.08 14.07
C ALA A 164 8.16 5.72 14.50
N THR A 165 8.40 4.51 14.96
CA THR A 165 9.73 4.03 15.39
C THR A 165 10.74 4.08 14.24
N ASN A 166 10.38 3.58 13.06
CA ASN A 166 11.29 3.57 11.91
C ASN A 166 11.58 4.98 11.37
N ILE A 167 10.57 5.85 11.33
CA ILE A 167 10.73 7.24 10.89
C ILE A 167 11.67 7.99 11.85
N LEU A 168 11.40 7.92 13.15
CA LEU A 168 12.23 8.59 14.18
C LEU A 168 13.68 8.11 14.14
N GLY A 169 13.89 6.79 14.02
CA GLY A 169 15.24 6.23 13.90
C GLY A 169 16.03 6.77 12.70
N ARG A 170 15.37 6.91 11.54
CA ARG A 170 16.03 7.45 10.33
C ARG A 170 16.26 8.95 10.40
N ILE A 171 15.31 9.71 10.91
CA ILE A 171 15.50 11.16 11.11
C ILE A 171 16.67 11.40 12.06
N SER A 172 16.71 10.69 13.19
CA SER A 172 17.81 10.79 14.14
C SER A 172 19.15 10.47 13.48
N ALA A 173 19.25 9.36 12.76
CA ALA A 173 20.48 8.98 12.05
C ALA A 173 20.90 10.05 11.03
N SER A 174 19.96 10.64 10.27
CA SER A 174 20.26 11.71 9.31
C SER A 174 20.73 12.99 9.97
N LEU A 175 20.30 13.30 11.19
CA LEU A 175 20.74 14.46 11.95
C LEU A 175 22.12 14.22 12.60
N TYR A 176 22.41 13.01 13.07
CA TYR A 176 23.70 12.66 13.67
C TYR A 176 24.86 12.61 12.65
N ASN A 177 24.59 12.19 11.42
CA ASN A 177 25.60 12.12 10.35
C ASN A 177 25.96 13.49 9.73
N LEU A 178 25.54 14.58 10.35
CA LEU A 178 25.81 15.97 9.95
C LEU A 178 26.90 16.65 10.79
N ARG A 179 27.71 15.87 11.54
CA ARG A 179 28.89 16.38 12.28
C ARG A 179 30.12 16.32 11.41
#